data_46f2572f4cae287be076e0b536a08ffe
#
_entry.id   46f2572f4cae287be076e0b536a08ffe
#
_cell.length_a   1.000
_cell.length_b   1.000
_cell.length_c   1.000
_cell.angle_alpha   90.00
_cell.angle_beta   90.00
_cell.angle_gamma   90.00
#
_symmetry.space_group_name_H-M   'P 1'
#
loop_
_entity.id
_entity.type
_entity.pdbx_description
1 polymer ?
#
loop_
_entity_poly.entity_id
_entity_poly.type
_entity_poly.pdbx_seq_one_letter_code
_entity_poly.pdbx_strand_id
1 'polypeptide(L)'
;MYSYQTNFIKKGSTKMNNMPKVKIGIVAVSRDCFPESLSVNRRKALVAAYAAKYGMDDIYECPVCIVESEIHMLQAVEDLKKAGCNALCVYLGNFGPEIAETLLVKHFDGPAMLCAAAEESQNDLMDGRGDAYCGVLNASYNLKLRNLKAYIPEYPVGTAEECADMIKEFVPIARAIVALHNLKIISFGPRPLNFLACNAPIKQLYNLGVEIEENSELDLFEAFNKHEGDERIPAIVAEMEAELGAGNKRPEVLAKLAQYELTLLDWVEAHKGSREYVAIAGKCWPAFQTQFKFVPCYVNSRLTAKGIPVSCEVDIYGALSEFIGTVVSEDIVTLLDINNSVPADMYKEAIEGKFPYTHKDTFMGFHCGNTASTKLAFCEMKYQKIMARNLPIECTNGTLEGDIAPGKITFFRLQSTADAQIRAYIAEGEVLDVRTKSFGAIGVFAIPEMGRFYRHVLVERNYPHHGAVAFGHFGKALFEVFKYLGVEEVKFNQPKGMLYPTENPFA
;
A
#
# COMPACT_ATOMS: atom_id res chain seq x y z
N MET A 1 -4.34 -18.66 -36.08
CA MET A 1 -3.50 -17.48 -35.87
C MET A 1 -4.41 -16.26 -35.90
N TYR A 2 -4.89 -15.79 -34.78
CA TYR A 2 -5.59 -14.51 -34.66
C TYR A 2 -4.70 -13.61 -33.80
N SER A 3 -4.01 -12.69 -34.44
CA SER A 3 -3.29 -11.62 -33.77
C SER A 3 -4.30 -10.61 -33.26
N TYR A 4 -4.57 -10.59 -31.97
CA TYR A 4 -5.25 -9.47 -31.33
C TYR A 4 -4.23 -8.36 -31.10
N GLN A 5 -4.32 -7.30 -31.92
CA GLN A 5 -3.72 -6.03 -31.58
C GLN A 5 -4.38 -5.56 -30.28
N THR A 6 -3.63 -5.61 -29.18
CA THR A 6 -3.98 -4.99 -27.91
C THR A 6 -3.97 -3.48 -28.09
N ASN A 7 -5.11 -2.91 -28.40
CA ASN A 7 -5.36 -1.49 -28.21
C ASN A 7 -5.40 -1.21 -26.70
N PHE A 8 -4.23 -1.00 -26.09
CA PHE A 8 -4.14 -0.33 -24.82
C PHE A 8 -4.68 1.09 -25.01
N ILE A 9 -5.95 1.26 -24.74
CA ILE A 9 -6.53 2.58 -24.50
C ILE A 9 -5.77 3.10 -23.26
N LYS A 10 -4.91 4.11 -23.45
CA LYS A 10 -4.45 4.98 -22.36
C LYS A 10 -5.70 5.67 -21.81
N LYS A 11 -6.44 4.98 -20.95
CA LYS A 11 -7.46 5.59 -20.12
C LYS A 11 -6.72 6.54 -19.19
N GLY A 12 -7.13 7.81 -19.20
CA GLY A 12 -6.53 8.85 -18.39
C GLY A 12 -6.44 8.38 -16.93
N SER A 13 -5.28 8.57 -16.32
CA SER A 13 -5.03 8.31 -14.90
C SER A 13 -6.10 9.10 -14.10
N THR A 14 -7.02 8.40 -13.50
CA THR A 14 -7.92 9.00 -12.50
C THR A 14 -7.01 9.45 -11.37
N LYS A 15 -6.99 10.76 -11.08
CA LYS A 15 -6.12 11.30 -10.03
C LYS A 15 -6.61 10.74 -8.69
N MET A 16 -5.82 9.86 -8.09
CA MET A 16 -6.12 9.35 -6.76
C MET A 16 -5.85 10.44 -5.72
N ASN A 17 -6.91 10.88 -5.05
CA ASN A 17 -6.83 11.99 -4.08
C ASN A 17 -6.77 11.49 -2.62
N ASN A 18 -6.95 10.19 -2.39
CA ASN A 18 -7.01 9.58 -1.05
C ASN A 18 -5.59 9.17 -0.55
N MET A 19 -4.61 10.03 -0.76
CA MET A 19 -3.23 9.81 -0.32
C MET A 19 -2.48 11.14 -0.15
N PRO A 20 -1.51 11.23 0.79
CA PRO A 20 -0.73 12.44 0.99
C PRO A 20 0.28 12.68 -0.15
N LYS A 21 0.52 13.95 -0.41
CA LYS A 21 1.77 14.35 -1.03
C LYS A 21 2.85 14.43 0.03
N VAL A 22 4.03 13.89 -0.25
CA VAL A 22 5.18 13.96 0.64
C VAL A 22 6.00 15.20 0.32
N LYS A 23 6.41 15.92 1.37
CA LYS A 23 7.39 16.99 1.31
C LYS A 23 8.43 16.79 2.40
N ILE A 24 9.61 16.34 2.00
CA ILE A 24 10.71 16.01 2.91
C ILE A 24 11.54 17.27 3.18
N GLY A 25 11.59 17.73 4.43
CA GLY A 25 12.50 18.78 4.85
C GLY A 25 13.91 18.24 5.02
N ILE A 26 14.87 18.73 4.25
CA ILE A 26 16.29 18.38 4.38
C ILE A 26 16.94 19.34 5.36
N VAL A 27 17.38 18.82 6.52
CA VAL A 27 18.03 19.56 7.59
C VAL A 27 19.47 19.05 7.75
N ALA A 28 20.45 19.89 7.44
CA ALA A 28 21.84 19.55 7.67
C ALA A 28 22.25 19.82 9.12
N VAL A 29 23.09 18.96 9.67
CA VAL A 29 23.65 19.09 11.02
C VAL A 29 25.17 19.22 10.97
N SER A 30 25.74 19.87 11.97
CA SER A 30 27.19 20.03 12.12
C SER A 30 27.56 19.99 13.60
N ARG A 31 28.72 19.43 13.90
CA ARG A 31 29.31 19.50 15.24
C ARG A 31 30.37 20.59 15.29
N ASP A 32 30.40 21.32 16.37
CA ASP A 32 31.23 22.52 16.61
C ASP A 32 32.74 22.34 16.31
N CYS A 33 33.28 21.14 16.44
CA CYS A 33 34.68 20.84 16.13
C CYS A 33 34.98 20.54 14.66
N PHE A 34 33.96 20.55 13.79
CA PHE A 34 34.09 20.36 12.34
C PHE A 34 33.73 21.65 11.59
N PRO A 35 34.27 21.87 10.38
CA PRO A 35 33.91 23.03 9.59
C PRO A 35 32.40 23.05 9.24
N GLU A 36 31.67 24.06 9.70
CA GLU A 36 30.26 24.28 9.33
C GLU A 36 30.08 24.36 7.81
N SER A 37 31.02 25.05 7.14
CA SER A 37 31.00 25.21 5.69
C SER A 37 31.01 23.89 4.91
N LEU A 38 31.60 22.85 5.46
CA LEU A 38 31.61 21.51 4.87
C LEU A 38 30.20 20.95 4.80
N SER A 39 29.47 21.01 5.91
CA SER A 39 28.07 20.52 5.98
C SER A 39 27.13 21.35 5.09
N VAL A 40 27.31 22.69 5.05
CA VAL A 40 26.55 23.57 4.17
C VAL A 40 26.77 23.24 2.70
N ASN A 41 28.02 23.01 2.28
CA ASN A 41 28.33 22.72 0.88
C ASN A 41 27.81 21.34 0.47
N ARG A 42 27.96 20.34 1.33
CA ARG A 42 27.45 18.99 1.09
C ARG A 42 25.91 18.96 1.00
N ARG A 43 25.19 19.72 1.85
CA ARG A 43 23.74 19.89 1.74
C ARG A 43 23.34 20.50 0.39
N LYS A 44 24.01 21.58 -0.02
CA LYS A 44 23.73 22.22 -1.33
C LYS A 44 23.95 21.26 -2.49
N ALA A 45 25.04 20.47 -2.44
CA ALA A 45 25.32 19.46 -3.46
C ALA A 45 24.21 18.38 -3.50
N LEU A 46 23.80 17.88 -2.32
CA LEU A 46 22.69 16.92 -2.20
C LEU A 46 21.37 17.45 -2.80
N VAL A 47 20.99 18.68 -2.43
CA VAL A 47 19.75 19.28 -2.97
C VAL A 47 19.84 19.48 -4.48
N ALA A 48 20.99 19.91 -4.98
CA ALA A 48 21.21 20.05 -6.42
C ALA A 48 21.16 18.70 -7.16
N ALA A 49 21.77 17.65 -6.60
CA ALA A 49 21.73 16.30 -7.17
C ALA A 49 20.28 15.75 -7.19
N TYR A 50 19.54 15.92 -6.10
CA TYR A 50 18.12 15.50 -6.04
C TYR A 50 17.29 16.28 -7.09
N ALA A 51 17.42 17.60 -7.13
CA ALA A 51 16.69 18.45 -8.07
C ALA A 51 16.96 18.08 -9.53
N ALA A 52 18.21 17.80 -9.87
CA ALA A 52 18.62 17.40 -11.22
C ALA A 52 18.01 16.05 -11.65
N LYS A 53 17.87 15.12 -10.71
CA LYS A 53 17.42 13.74 -10.99
C LYS A 53 15.92 13.56 -10.86
N TYR A 54 15.30 14.21 -9.88
CA TYR A 54 13.92 13.96 -9.45
C TYR A 54 13.00 15.19 -9.39
N GLY A 55 13.55 16.39 -9.60
CA GLY A 55 12.82 17.64 -9.39
C GLY A 55 12.79 18.08 -7.91
N MET A 56 12.03 19.13 -7.63
CA MET A 56 11.93 19.72 -6.28
C MET A 56 10.61 19.44 -5.57
N ASP A 57 9.69 18.70 -6.18
CA ASP A 57 8.33 18.58 -5.67
C ASP A 57 8.26 17.84 -4.34
N ASP A 58 9.16 16.87 -4.12
CA ASP A 58 9.19 16.00 -2.94
C ASP A 58 10.05 16.57 -1.80
N ILE A 59 10.85 17.61 -2.02
CA ILE A 59 11.84 18.10 -1.05
C ILE A 59 11.74 19.59 -0.75
N TYR A 60 12.25 19.97 0.41
CA TYR A 60 12.44 21.33 0.86
C TYR A 60 13.80 21.47 1.53
N GLU A 61 14.63 22.42 1.10
CA GLU A 61 15.90 22.74 1.78
C GLU A 61 15.62 23.66 2.96
N CYS A 62 15.88 23.19 4.19
CA CYS A 62 15.75 24.05 5.37
C CYS A 62 16.81 25.16 5.34
N PRO A 63 16.41 26.44 5.41
CA PRO A 63 17.34 27.56 5.35
C PRO A 63 18.12 27.78 6.67
N VAL A 64 17.69 27.17 7.77
CA VAL A 64 18.51 27.13 8.98
C VAL A 64 19.84 26.50 8.60
N CYS A 65 20.91 27.31 8.68
CA CYS A 65 22.16 27.04 7.99
C CYS A 65 22.72 25.68 8.36
N ILE A 66 22.83 25.48 9.66
CA ILE A 66 23.29 24.23 10.26
C ILE A 66 22.66 24.07 11.62
N VAL A 67 22.24 22.88 11.94
CA VAL A 67 21.79 22.54 13.28
C VAL A 67 22.97 22.04 14.11
N GLU A 68 23.47 22.88 15.00
CA GLU A 68 24.54 22.58 15.96
C GLU A 68 24.05 22.60 17.42
N SER A 69 22.89 23.13 17.67
CA SER A 69 22.33 23.31 19.01
C SER A 69 20.84 23.06 19.05
N GLU A 70 20.30 22.94 20.26
CA GLU A 70 18.84 22.82 20.47
C GLU A 70 18.08 24.07 20.01
N ILE A 71 18.71 25.25 20.04
CA ILE A 71 18.09 26.47 19.51
C ILE A 71 17.96 26.42 18.01
N HIS A 72 19.01 26.01 17.29
CA HIS A 72 18.97 25.81 15.85
C HIS A 72 17.98 24.71 15.46
N MET A 73 17.88 23.65 16.26
CA MET A 73 16.91 22.58 16.08
C MET A 73 15.47 23.10 16.15
N LEU A 74 15.12 23.92 17.16
CA LEU A 74 13.79 24.50 17.27
C LEU A 74 13.47 25.44 16.11
N GLN A 75 14.44 26.23 15.65
CA GLN A 75 14.28 27.07 14.45
C GLN A 75 14.02 26.26 13.21
N ALA A 76 14.75 25.14 13.01
CA ALA A 76 14.55 24.23 11.88
C ALA A 76 13.16 23.58 11.91
N VAL A 77 12.71 23.08 13.07
CA VAL A 77 11.37 22.48 13.21
C VAL A 77 10.27 23.50 12.86
N GLU A 78 10.42 24.74 13.35
CA GLU A 78 9.44 25.80 13.04
C GLU A 78 9.43 26.16 11.54
N ASP A 79 10.59 26.23 10.91
CA ASP A 79 10.73 26.48 9.47
C ASP A 79 10.07 25.38 8.64
N LEU A 80 10.38 24.12 8.95
CA LEU A 80 9.77 22.97 8.28
C LEU A 80 8.24 22.96 8.40
N LYS A 81 7.73 23.30 9.57
CA LYS A 81 6.28 23.41 9.79
C LYS A 81 5.67 24.51 8.94
N LYS A 82 6.28 25.68 8.85
CA LYS A 82 5.84 26.78 8.00
C LYS A 82 5.89 26.43 6.51
N ALA A 83 6.89 25.64 6.11
CA ALA A 83 7.03 25.14 4.74
C ALA A 83 6.04 24.02 4.39
N GLY A 84 5.29 23.49 5.36
CA GLY A 84 4.36 22.39 5.15
C GLY A 84 5.06 21.05 4.90
N CYS A 85 6.27 20.84 5.44
CA CYS A 85 6.95 19.56 5.40
C CYS A 85 6.24 18.54 6.30
N ASN A 86 6.04 17.34 5.80
CA ASN A 86 5.41 16.23 6.53
C ASN A 86 6.33 15.02 6.67
N ALA A 87 7.57 15.13 6.21
CA ALA A 87 8.64 14.15 6.43
C ALA A 87 9.97 14.89 6.62
N LEU A 88 10.91 14.26 7.31
CA LEU A 88 12.19 14.83 7.70
C LEU A 88 13.36 14.00 7.20
N CYS A 89 14.35 14.62 6.58
CA CYS A 89 15.67 14.06 6.36
C CYS A 89 16.68 14.79 7.26
N VAL A 90 17.24 14.10 8.25
CA VAL A 90 18.39 14.57 9.01
C VAL A 90 19.64 14.18 8.24
N TYR A 91 20.31 15.17 7.67
CA TYR A 91 21.50 14.98 6.85
C TYR A 91 22.77 15.31 7.61
N LEU A 92 23.58 14.30 7.87
CA LEU A 92 24.87 14.46 8.51
C LEU A 92 25.91 14.88 7.48
N GLY A 93 26.08 16.18 7.30
CA GLY A 93 27.12 16.72 6.41
C GLY A 93 28.54 16.61 7.02
N ASN A 94 28.62 16.46 8.34
CA ASN A 94 29.75 16.01 9.12
C ASN A 94 29.26 15.18 10.30
N PHE A 95 30.06 14.96 11.34
CA PHE A 95 29.76 14.09 12.47
C PHE A 95 28.38 14.31 13.12
N GLY A 96 27.92 15.55 13.21
CA GLY A 96 26.66 15.93 13.81
C GLY A 96 26.67 16.05 15.36
N PRO A 97 25.77 16.88 15.92
CA PRO A 97 25.58 17.03 17.36
C PRO A 97 24.49 16.07 17.86
N GLU A 98 24.90 14.99 18.51
CA GLU A 98 24.05 13.87 18.93
C GLU A 98 22.72 14.26 19.61
N ILE A 99 22.72 15.35 20.40
CA ILE A 99 21.52 15.82 21.10
C ILE A 99 20.57 16.53 20.11
N ALA A 100 21.05 17.55 19.40
CA ALA A 100 20.21 18.37 18.57
C ALA A 100 19.62 17.58 17.36
N GLU A 101 20.41 16.71 16.73
CA GLU A 101 19.94 15.89 15.60
C GLU A 101 18.86 14.86 15.99
N THR A 102 18.97 14.28 17.20
CA THR A 102 17.93 13.36 17.69
C THR A 102 16.70 14.10 18.20
N LEU A 103 16.87 15.29 18.74
CA LEU A 103 15.74 16.14 19.13
C LEU A 103 14.99 16.69 17.91
N LEU A 104 15.62 16.89 16.76
CA LEU A 104 14.92 17.13 15.50
C LEU A 104 13.86 16.07 15.26
N VAL A 105 14.26 14.78 15.32
CA VAL A 105 13.34 13.64 15.13
C VAL A 105 12.26 13.62 16.19
N LYS A 106 12.56 13.98 17.43
CA LYS A 106 11.60 13.99 18.54
C LYS A 106 10.53 15.07 18.39
N HIS A 107 10.90 16.25 17.91
CA HIS A 107 10.02 17.42 17.86
C HIS A 107 9.36 17.65 16.50
N PHE A 108 9.82 16.92 15.47
CA PHE A 108 9.17 16.93 14.17
C PHE A 108 7.96 15.99 14.19
N ASP A 109 6.82 16.47 13.74
CA ASP A 109 5.58 15.68 13.65
C ASP A 109 5.50 14.99 12.28
N GLY A 110 6.13 13.83 12.17
CA GLY A 110 6.15 13.04 10.95
C GLY A 110 7.29 12.01 10.90
N PRO A 111 7.33 11.18 9.85
CA PRO A 111 8.41 10.22 9.66
C PRO A 111 9.74 10.91 9.38
N ALA A 112 10.81 10.33 9.91
CA ALA A 112 12.16 10.83 9.75
C ALA A 112 13.08 9.77 9.12
N MET A 113 14.11 10.24 8.39
CA MET A 113 15.23 9.43 7.94
C MET A 113 16.57 10.05 8.35
N LEU A 114 17.61 9.21 8.40
CA LEU A 114 19.00 9.63 8.53
C LEU A 114 19.79 9.22 7.29
N CYS A 115 20.58 10.14 6.73
CA CYS A 115 21.64 9.82 5.81
C CYS A 115 22.82 10.76 6.00
N ALA A 116 23.99 10.41 5.47
CA ALA A 116 25.22 11.09 5.75
C ALA A 116 26.15 11.19 4.53
N ALA A 117 26.96 12.24 4.49
CA ALA A 117 27.94 12.44 3.45
C ALA A 117 29.14 11.50 3.58
N ALA A 118 29.52 10.86 2.46
CA ALA A 118 30.80 10.18 2.34
C ALA A 118 31.97 11.17 2.21
N GLU A 119 33.17 10.75 2.62
CA GLU A 119 34.40 11.38 2.18
C GLU A 119 34.71 10.90 0.76
N GLU A 120 34.84 11.84 -0.20
CA GLU A 120 34.96 11.49 -1.62
C GLU A 120 36.41 11.36 -2.09
N SER A 121 37.36 11.89 -1.31
CA SER A 121 38.79 11.90 -1.62
C SER A 121 39.63 11.53 -0.42
N GLN A 122 40.76 10.85 -0.64
CA GLN A 122 41.73 10.65 0.41
C GLN A 122 42.29 11.96 1.02
N ASN A 123 42.21 13.07 0.26
CA ASN A 123 42.62 14.38 0.74
C ASN A 123 41.64 14.93 1.80
N ASP A 124 40.37 14.53 1.75
CA ASP A 124 39.36 14.94 2.73
C ASP A 124 39.68 14.37 4.13
N LEU A 125 40.45 13.29 4.19
CA LEU A 125 40.89 12.74 5.48
C LEU A 125 41.91 13.62 6.22
N MET A 126 42.45 14.62 5.57
CA MET A 126 43.42 15.59 6.15
C MET A 126 42.69 16.88 6.56
N ASP A 127 42.27 17.69 5.59
CA ASP A 127 41.80 19.05 5.83
C ASP A 127 40.28 19.23 5.72
N GLY A 128 39.58 18.34 5.01
CA GLY A 128 38.12 18.38 4.75
C GLY A 128 37.33 17.33 5.50
N ARG A 129 37.90 16.76 6.53
CA ARG A 129 37.34 15.61 7.27
C ARG A 129 36.05 15.96 7.97
N GLY A 130 35.02 15.18 7.76
CA GLY A 130 33.69 15.35 8.33
C GLY A 130 33.27 14.27 9.32
N ASP A 131 33.82 13.05 9.20
CA ASP A 131 33.53 11.89 10.07
C ASP A 131 32.02 11.54 10.17
N ALA A 132 31.24 11.83 9.15
CA ALA A 132 29.80 11.56 9.16
C ALA A 132 29.49 10.06 9.25
N TYR A 133 30.39 9.20 8.78
CA TYR A 133 30.26 7.74 8.90
C TYR A 133 30.13 7.27 10.36
N CYS A 134 30.98 7.73 11.25
CA CYS A 134 30.84 7.41 12.69
C CYS A 134 29.71 8.22 13.34
N GLY A 135 29.38 9.41 12.81
CA GLY A 135 28.25 10.21 13.24
C GLY A 135 26.93 9.46 13.16
N VAL A 136 26.68 8.72 12.07
CA VAL A 136 25.44 7.89 11.93
C VAL A 136 25.33 6.84 13.03
N LEU A 137 26.44 6.21 13.43
CA LEU A 137 26.41 5.23 14.52
C LEU A 137 25.96 5.88 15.83
N ASN A 138 26.47 7.06 16.14
CA ASN A 138 26.10 7.80 17.33
C ASN A 138 24.68 8.34 17.26
N ALA A 139 24.24 8.87 16.12
CA ALA A 139 22.87 9.32 15.90
C ALA A 139 21.88 8.15 16.11
N SER A 140 22.13 6.99 15.50
CA SER A 140 21.28 5.81 15.66
C SER A 140 21.21 5.30 17.10
N TYR A 141 22.35 5.31 17.82
CA TYR A 141 22.39 4.98 19.24
C TYR A 141 21.54 5.95 20.07
N ASN A 142 21.65 7.25 19.81
CA ASN A 142 20.89 8.27 20.51
C ASN A 142 19.38 8.24 20.21
N LEU A 143 18.98 7.89 18.98
CA LEU A 143 17.56 7.61 18.66
C LEU A 143 17.03 6.50 19.55
N LYS A 144 17.80 5.39 19.67
CA LYS A 144 17.38 4.25 20.50
C LYS A 144 17.30 4.58 21.97
N LEU A 145 18.23 5.39 22.52
CA LEU A 145 18.17 5.88 23.90
C LEU A 145 16.87 6.63 24.21
N ARG A 146 16.33 7.34 23.22
CA ARG A 146 15.09 8.14 23.34
C ARG A 146 13.86 7.40 22.86
N ASN A 147 14.00 6.14 22.47
CA ASN A 147 12.93 5.31 21.90
C ASN A 147 12.27 5.96 20.67
N LEU A 148 13.08 6.64 19.85
CA LEU A 148 12.68 7.27 18.61
C LEU A 148 12.95 6.34 17.43
N LYS A 149 12.17 6.50 16.36
CA LYS A 149 12.30 5.77 15.11
C LYS A 149 12.73 6.70 13.98
N ALA A 150 13.60 6.23 13.11
CA ALA A 150 13.91 6.84 11.84
C ALA A 150 14.19 5.74 10.80
N TYR A 151 13.89 6.00 9.56
CA TYR A 151 14.37 5.17 8.45
C TYR A 151 15.86 5.41 8.27
N ILE A 152 16.63 4.34 8.26
CA ILE A 152 18.05 4.36 7.96
C ILE A 152 18.24 3.44 6.74
N PRO A 153 18.71 3.97 5.60
CA PRO A 153 18.99 3.17 4.41
C PRO A 153 19.94 2.01 4.71
N GLU A 154 19.94 0.99 3.86
CA GLU A 154 20.81 -0.18 4.04
C GLU A 154 22.29 0.21 4.15
N TYR A 155 22.72 1.20 3.38
CA TYR A 155 23.99 1.87 3.54
C TYR A 155 23.76 3.40 3.57
N PRO A 156 23.77 4.04 4.76
CA PRO A 156 23.27 5.40 4.94
C PRO A 156 24.31 6.50 4.65
N VAL A 157 25.46 6.18 4.12
CA VAL A 157 26.56 7.12 3.84
C VAL A 157 26.88 7.10 2.35
N GLY A 158 26.88 8.25 1.69
CA GLY A 158 27.09 8.30 0.26
C GLY A 158 27.50 9.68 -0.27
N THR A 159 27.79 9.73 -1.57
CA THR A 159 27.91 10.97 -2.34
C THR A 159 26.61 11.73 -2.36
N ALA A 160 26.62 12.94 -2.89
CA ALA A 160 25.40 13.74 -3.06
C ALA A 160 24.32 13.01 -3.87
N GLU A 161 24.73 12.32 -4.94
CA GLU A 161 23.85 11.55 -5.82
C GLU A 161 23.27 10.31 -5.13
N GLU A 162 24.10 9.58 -4.41
CA GLU A 162 23.67 8.40 -3.63
C GLU A 162 22.71 8.80 -2.49
N CYS A 163 22.99 9.89 -1.79
CA CYS A 163 22.07 10.42 -0.77
C CYS A 163 20.75 10.90 -1.41
N ALA A 164 20.77 11.46 -2.61
CA ALA A 164 19.55 11.81 -3.34
C ALA A 164 18.69 10.57 -3.64
N ASP A 165 19.33 9.46 -4.04
CA ASP A 165 18.63 8.17 -4.24
C ASP A 165 18.03 7.63 -2.92
N MET A 166 18.77 7.69 -1.82
CA MET A 166 18.28 7.31 -0.50
C MET A 166 17.05 8.11 -0.08
N ILE A 167 17.04 9.42 -0.34
CA ILE A 167 15.88 10.29 -0.07
C ILE A 167 14.70 9.90 -0.97
N LYS A 168 14.95 9.60 -2.24
CA LYS A 168 13.87 9.15 -3.15
C LYS A 168 13.27 7.81 -2.71
N GLU A 169 14.08 6.89 -2.23
CA GLU A 169 13.59 5.63 -1.64
C GLU A 169 12.73 5.85 -0.39
N PHE A 170 13.00 6.90 0.37
CA PHE A 170 12.21 7.23 1.57
C PHE A 170 10.82 7.79 1.24
N VAL A 171 10.61 8.41 0.07
CA VAL A 171 9.32 9.02 -0.30
C VAL A 171 8.12 8.08 -0.13
N PRO A 172 8.08 6.85 -0.70
CA PRO A 172 6.96 5.93 -0.50
C PRO A 172 6.81 5.46 0.95
N ILE A 173 7.90 5.34 1.69
CA ILE A 173 7.89 4.97 3.11
C ILE A 173 7.24 6.11 3.93
N ALA A 174 7.71 7.33 3.73
CA ALA A 174 7.17 8.50 4.39
C ALA A 174 5.69 8.69 4.07
N ARG A 175 5.30 8.51 2.80
CA ARG A 175 3.91 8.61 2.37
C ARG A 175 3.02 7.62 3.11
N ALA A 176 3.44 6.38 3.25
CA ALA A 176 2.67 5.36 3.96
C ALA A 176 2.49 5.71 5.45
N ILE A 177 3.54 6.19 6.12
CA ILE A 177 3.46 6.55 7.54
C ILE A 177 2.56 7.78 7.76
N VAL A 178 2.72 8.84 6.95
CA VAL A 178 1.84 10.02 7.00
C VAL A 178 0.39 9.65 6.72
N ALA A 179 0.17 8.78 5.73
CA ALA A 179 -1.15 8.31 5.36
C ALA A 179 -1.82 7.54 6.50
N LEU A 180 -1.12 6.62 7.15
CA LEU A 180 -1.66 5.79 8.23
C LEU A 180 -2.05 6.61 9.46
N HIS A 181 -1.28 7.62 9.82
CA HIS A 181 -1.61 8.52 10.94
C HIS A 181 -2.88 9.36 10.66
N ASN A 182 -3.29 9.46 9.41
CA ASN A 182 -4.47 10.19 8.98
C ASN A 182 -5.56 9.29 8.37
N LEU A 183 -5.46 7.97 8.56
CA LEU A 183 -6.40 6.99 8.03
C LEU A 183 -7.55 6.73 9.01
N LYS A 184 -8.77 6.68 8.50
CA LYS A 184 -9.92 6.03 9.11
C LYS A 184 -10.38 4.86 8.25
N ILE A 185 -10.59 3.71 8.87
CA ILE A 185 -11.28 2.58 8.23
C ILE A 185 -12.74 2.61 8.67
N ILE A 186 -13.66 2.64 7.72
CA ILE A 186 -15.10 2.61 7.96
C ILE A 186 -15.60 1.21 7.63
N SER A 187 -16.19 0.52 8.59
CA SER A 187 -16.71 -0.83 8.40
C SER A 187 -18.23 -0.88 8.49
N PHE A 188 -18.84 -1.77 7.70
CA PHE A 188 -20.28 -2.04 7.70
C PHE A 188 -20.54 -3.52 7.95
N GLY A 189 -20.91 -3.84 9.15
CA GLY A 189 -21.19 -5.21 9.52
C GLY A 189 -20.83 -5.51 10.96
N PRO A 190 -20.89 -6.73 11.43
CA PRO A 190 -19.72 -7.60 11.56
C PRO A 190 -19.49 -8.42 10.31
N ARG A 191 -18.30 -9.05 10.22
CA ARG A 191 -18.00 -10.04 9.18
C ARG A 191 -19.14 -11.08 9.04
N PRO A 192 -19.27 -11.76 7.92
CA PRO A 192 -20.25 -12.86 7.78
C PRO A 192 -20.05 -13.94 8.84
N LEU A 193 -21.14 -14.58 9.26
CA LEU A 193 -21.11 -15.72 10.18
C LEU A 193 -20.20 -16.84 9.61
N ASN A 194 -19.43 -17.48 10.47
CA ASN A 194 -18.44 -18.51 10.12
C ASN A 194 -17.26 -18.03 9.24
N PHE A 195 -17.09 -16.72 9.07
CA PHE A 195 -15.96 -16.15 8.32
C PHE A 195 -14.92 -15.53 9.28
N LEU A 196 -14.44 -16.34 10.24
CA LEU A 196 -13.51 -15.89 11.30
C LEU A 196 -12.16 -15.44 10.77
N ALA A 197 -11.82 -15.81 9.54
CA ALA A 197 -10.62 -15.32 8.85
C ALA A 197 -10.55 -13.78 8.74
N CYS A 198 -11.71 -13.11 8.73
CA CYS A 198 -11.82 -11.65 8.74
C CYS A 198 -12.03 -11.07 10.16
N ASN A 199 -11.65 -11.80 11.22
CA ASN A 199 -11.67 -11.24 12.57
C ASN A 199 -10.60 -10.15 12.72
N ALA A 200 -11.01 -9.01 13.28
CA ALA A 200 -10.15 -7.83 13.37
C ALA A 200 -10.06 -7.30 14.81
N PRO A 201 -9.01 -7.69 15.57
CA PRO A 201 -8.71 -7.02 16.83
C PRO A 201 -8.35 -5.56 16.60
N ILE A 202 -9.24 -4.64 17.01
CA ILE A 202 -9.12 -3.22 16.68
C ILE A 202 -8.03 -2.48 17.47
N LYS A 203 -7.64 -2.98 18.63
CA LYS A 203 -6.60 -2.35 19.45
C LYS A 203 -5.28 -2.17 18.71
N GLN A 204 -4.88 -3.13 17.91
CA GLN A 204 -3.65 -3.06 17.12
C GLN A 204 -3.71 -1.98 16.04
N LEU A 205 -4.89 -1.65 15.51
CA LEU A 205 -5.09 -0.57 14.55
C LEU A 205 -4.79 0.78 15.20
N TYR A 206 -5.30 1.03 16.40
CA TYR A 206 -4.98 2.25 17.17
C TYR A 206 -3.49 2.37 17.47
N ASN A 207 -2.79 1.27 17.72
CA ASN A 207 -1.33 1.28 17.91
C ASN A 207 -0.57 1.67 16.64
N LEU A 208 -1.17 1.45 15.46
CA LEU A 208 -0.64 1.90 14.17
C LEU A 208 -1.04 3.34 13.81
N GLY A 209 -1.82 4.01 14.65
CA GLY A 209 -2.35 5.36 14.40
C GLY A 209 -3.62 5.40 13.55
N VAL A 210 -4.20 4.23 13.25
CA VAL A 210 -5.39 4.10 12.41
C VAL A 210 -6.66 4.17 13.26
N GLU A 211 -7.60 5.03 12.85
CA GLU A 211 -8.94 5.07 13.44
C GLU A 211 -9.86 4.06 12.75
N ILE A 212 -10.84 3.57 13.50
CA ILE A 212 -11.87 2.70 12.98
C ILE A 212 -13.26 3.19 13.41
N GLU A 213 -14.20 3.09 12.49
CA GLU A 213 -15.62 3.31 12.72
C GLU A 213 -16.41 2.07 12.34
N GLU A 214 -17.10 1.47 13.31
CA GLU A 214 -17.89 0.26 13.10
C GLU A 214 -19.37 0.60 13.03
N ASN A 215 -19.98 0.35 11.88
CA ASN A 215 -21.39 0.60 11.60
C ASN A 215 -22.13 -0.72 11.31
N SER A 216 -23.45 -0.72 11.41
CA SER A 216 -24.25 -1.86 10.96
C SER A 216 -24.60 -1.76 9.48
N GLU A 217 -24.93 -2.91 8.85
CA GLU A 217 -25.51 -2.90 7.50
C GLU A 217 -26.85 -2.19 7.45
N LEU A 218 -27.55 -2.09 8.59
CA LEU A 218 -28.85 -1.41 8.69
C LEU A 218 -28.70 0.10 8.54
N ASP A 219 -27.64 0.69 9.14
CA ASP A 219 -27.30 2.10 8.98
C ASP A 219 -27.00 2.43 7.51
N LEU A 220 -26.21 1.56 6.87
CA LEU A 220 -25.90 1.68 5.45
C LEU A 220 -27.17 1.56 4.57
N PHE A 221 -28.06 0.63 4.89
CA PHE A 221 -29.29 0.43 4.14
C PHE A 221 -30.24 1.63 4.29
N GLU A 222 -30.35 2.21 5.48
CA GLU A 222 -31.11 3.45 5.68
C GLU A 222 -30.52 4.61 4.89
N ALA A 223 -29.20 4.78 4.91
CA ALA A 223 -28.53 5.80 4.12
C ALA A 223 -28.75 5.60 2.62
N PHE A 224 -28.67 4.35 2.14
CA PHE A 224 -28.96 4.02 0.75
C PHE A 224 -30.40 4.44 0.34
N ASN A 225 -31.39 4.13 1.16
CA ASN A 225 -32.77 4.50 0.86
C ASN A 225 -32.99 6.02 0.84
N LYS A 226 -32.27 6.79 1.65
CA LYS A 226 -32.31 8.27 1.64
C LYS A 226 -31.80 8.88 0.33
N HIS A 227 -30.99 8.17 -0.43
CA HIS A 227 -30.50 8.61 -1.74
C HIS A 227 -31.39 8.16 -2.91
N GLU A 228 -32.57 7.56 -2.64
CA GLU A 228 -33.49 7.20 -3.71
C GLU A 228 -33.94 8.45 -4.49
N GLY A 229 -33.71 8.45 -5.81
CA GLY A 229 -34.05 9.56 -6.69
C GLY A 229 -33.11 10.78 -6.60
N ASP A 230 -31.94 10.67 -5.99
CA ASP A 230 -30.94 11.75 -5.95
C ASP A 230 -30.55 12.18 -7.36
N GLU A 231 -30.53 13.50 -7.59
CA GLU A 231 -30.28 14.12 -8.89
C GLU A 231 -28.86 13.82 -9.48
N ARG A 232 -27.92 13.38 -8.66
CA ARG A 232 -26.54 13.01 -9.07
C ARG A 232 -26.46 11.61 -9.69
N ILE A 233 -27.46 10.75 -9.45
CA ILE A 233 -27.46 9.35 -9.94
C ILE A 233 -27.31 9.26 -11.46
N PRO A 234 -28.03 10.02 -12.30
CA PRO A 234 -27.87 9.91 -13.75
C PRO A 234 -26.46 10.18 -14.27
N ALA A 235 -25.74 11.10 -13.64
CA ALA A 235 -24.35 11.39 -14.02
C ALA A 235 -23.42 10.18 -13.73
N ILE A 236 -23.57 9.54 -12.57
CA ILE A 236 -22.79 8.34 -12.20
C ILE A 236 -23.14 7.16 -13.11
N VAL A 237 -24.42 7.00 -13.46
CA VAL A 237 -24.86 5.98 -14.45
C VAL A 237 -24.17 6.18 -15.78
N ALA A 238 -24.10 7.42 -16.29
CA ALA A 238 -23.41 7.72 -17.54
C ALA A 238 -21.90 7.41 -17.48
N GLU A 239 -21.24 7.67 -16.35
CA GLU A 239 -19.86 7.25 -16.13
C GLU A 239 -19.71 5.72 -16.16
N MET A 240 -20.60 4.98 -15.49
CA MET A 240 -20.61 3.51 -15.47
C MET A 240 -20.82 2.92 -16.86
N GLU A 241 -21.75 3.48 -17.64
CA GLU A 241 -22.00 3.10 -19.03
C GLU A 241 -20.75 3.31 -19.91
N ALA A 242 -20.11 4.46 -19.77
CA ALA A 242 -18.88 4.78 -20.52
C ALA A 242 -17.72 3.86 -20.14
N GLU A 243 -17.59 3.51 -18.84
CA GLU A 243 -16.55 2.61 -18.35
C GLU A 243 -16.75 1.19 -18.85
N LEU A 244 -17.95 0.65 -18.75
CA LEU A 244 -18.26 -0.72 -19.10
C LEU A 244 -18.43 -0.94 -20.61
N GLY A 245 -18.98 0.03 -21.34
CA GLY A 245 -19.24 -0.08 -22.76
C GLY A 245 -20.01 -1.37 -23.12
N ALA A 246 -19.48 -2.12 -24.07
CA ALA A 246 -20.09 -3.41 -24.48
C ALA A 246 -20.02 -4.51 -23.39
N GLY A 247 -19.21 -4.33 -22.34
CA GLY A 247 -19.11 -5.20 -21.17
C GLY A 247 -20.28 -5.06 -20.20
N ASN A 248 -21.15 -4.06 -20.37
CA ASN A 248 -22.35 -3.92 -19.57
C ASN A 248 -23.40 -4.97 -19.98
N LYS A 249 -23.49 -6.06 -19.22
CA LYS A 249 -24.48 -7.14 -19.49
C LYS A 249 -25.73 -7.03 -18.61
N ARG A 250 -25.79 -6.05 -17.71
CA ARG A 250 -26.86 -5.84 -16.74
C ARG A 250 -27.18 -4.33 -16.57
N PRO A 251 -27.59 -3.64 -17.66
CA PRO A 251 -27.83 -2.19 -17.58
C PRO A 251 -28.95 -1.82 -16.59
N GLU A 252 -29.88 -2.71 -16.33
CA GLU A 252 -31.02 -2.51 -15.43
C GLU A 252 -30.62 -2.27 -13.97
N VAL A 253 -29.41 -2.62 -13.57
CA VAL A 253 -28.95 -2.46 -12.17
C VAL A 253 -28.15 -1.17 -11.94
N LEU A 254 -27.72 -0.47 -13.01
CA LEU A 254 -26.80 0.67 -12.91
C LEU A 254 -27.31 1.78 -12.00
N ALA A 255 -28.58 2.12 -12.05
CA ALA A 255 -29.15 3.18 -11.21
C ALA A 255 -28.99 2.86 -9.70
N LYS A 256 -29.19 1.58 -9.30
CA LYS A 256 -29.00 1.15 -7.91
C LYS A 256 -27.53 1.14 -7.52
N LEU A 257 -26.65 0.72 -8.42
CA LEU A 257 -25.20 0.74 -8.19
C LEU A 257 -24.69 2.18 -8.05
N ALA A 258 -25.19 3.10 -8.87
CA ALA A 258 -24.87 4.52 -8.79
C ALA A 258 -25.37 5.14 -7.47
N GLN A 259 -26.61 4.82 -7.06
CA GLN A 259 -27.15 5.21 -5.75
C GLN A 259 -26.26 4.71 -4.60
N TYR A 260 -25.79 3.47 -4.68
CA TYR A 260 -24.91 2.88 -3.66
C TYR A 260 -23.51 3.52 -3.64
N GLU A 261 -22.93 3.80 -4.80
CA GLU A 261 -21.65 4.53 -4.89
C GLU A 261 -21.76 5.91 -4.24
N LEU A 262 -22.82 6.63 -4.56
CA LEU A 262 -23.13 7.93 -3.97
C LEU A 262 -23.29 7.85 -2.45
N THR A 263 -24.02 6.84 -1.98
CA THR A 263 -24.22 6.61 -0.54
C THR A 263 -22.90 6.42 0.20
N LEU A 264 -21.99 5.61 -0.36
CA LEU A 264 -20.68 5.38 0.26
C LEU A 264 -19.81 6.64 0.25
N LEU A 265 -19.83 7.41 -0.84
CA LEU A 265 -19.05 8.64 -0.95
C LEU A 265 -19.54 9.72 0.04
N ASP A 266 -20.84 9.91 0.13
CA ASP A 266 -21.44 10.86 1.08
C ASP A 266 -21.23 10.40 2.54
N TRP A 267 -21.29 9.08 2.81
CA TRP A 267 -20.97 8.53 4.11
C TRP A 267 -19.51 8.84 4.51
N VAL A 268 -18.58 8.61 3.60
CA VAL A 268 -17.16 8.92 3.83
C VAL A 268 -16.97 10.39 4.19
N GLU A 269 -17.55 11.31 3.42
CA GLU A 269 -17.42 12.75 3.67
C GLU A 269 -18.01 13.16 5.00
N ALA A 270 -19.15 12.59 5.39
CA ALA A 270 -19.80 12.90 6.66
C ALA A 270 -19.09 12.31 7.88
N HIS A 271 -18.38 11.18 7.71
CA HIS A 271 -17.85 10.38 8.81
C HIS A 271 -16.31 10.33 8.92
N LYS A 272 -15.55 10.82 7.94
CA LYS A 272 -14.07 10.85 8.02
C LYS A 272 -13.55 11.62 9.24
N GLY A 273 -14.31 12.60 9.75
CA GLY A 273 -13.98 13.36 10.94
C GLY A 273 -12.72 14.21 10.74
N SER A 274 -11.76 14.07 11.65
CA SER A 274 -10.46 14.74 11.58
C SER A 274 -9.43 14.02 10.70
N ARG A 275 -9.80 12.88 10.12
CA ARG A 275 -8.92 12.11 9.24
C ARG A 275 -9.05 12.58 7.80
N GLU A 276 -7.97 12.48 7.05
CA GLU A 276 -7.92 12.91 5.65
C GLU A 276 -8.19 11.76 4.68
N TYR A 277 -7.79 10.54 5.07
CA TYR A 277 -7.81 9.36 4.21
C TYR A 277 -8.74 8.30 4.77
N VAL A 278 -9.33 7.51 3.88
CA VAL A 278 -10.31 6.49 4.24
C VAL A 278 -10.07 5.19 3.48
N ALA A 279 -10.45 4.09 4.12
CA ALA A 279 -10.67 2.80 3.49
C ALA A 279 -11.97 2.22 4.03
N ILE A 280 -12.62 1.34 3.27
CA ILE A 280 -13.91 0.77 3.62
C ILE A 280 -13.77 -0.75 3.76
N ALA A 281 -14.47 -1.33 4.74
CA ALA A 281 -14.64 -2.76 4.88
C ALA A 281 -16.14 -3.09 4.93
N GLY A 282 -16.65 -3.71 3.85
CA GLY A 282 -18.07 -4.03 3.72
C GLY A 282 -18.29 -5.50 3.40
N LYS A 283 -19.55 -5.96 3.42
CA LYS A 283 -19.88 -7.33 3.02
C LYS A 283 -21.02 -7.34 2.02
N CYS A 284 -21.06 -8.40 1.20
CA CYS A 284 -22.07 -8.59 0.18
C CYS A 284 -23.03 -9.76 0.48
N TRP A 285 -22.86 -10.44 1.62
CA TRP A 285 -23.66 -11.59 2.04
C TRP A 285 -23.68 -11.75 3.59
N PRO A 286 -24.65 -12.46 4.21
CA PRO A 286 -25.72 -13.22 3.54
C PRO A 286 -26.99 -12.41 3.24
N ALA A 287 -27.20 -11.24 3.84
CA ALA A 287 -28.46 -10.50 3.71
C ALA A 287 -28.42 -9.37 2.69
N PHE A 288 -27.23 -8.89 2.30
CA PHE A 288 -27.06 -7.74 1.43
C PHE A 288 -27.87 -7.84 0.14
N GLN A 289 -27.75 -8.95 -0.59
CA GLN A 289 -28.42 -9.14 -1.89
C GLN A 289 -29.94 -9.07 -1.79
N THR A 290 -30.51 -9.61 -0.71
CA THR A 290 -31.96 -9.64 -0.53
C THR A 290 -32.52 -8.30 -0.11
N GLN A 291 -31.72 -7.43 0.52
CA GLN A 291 -32.11 -6.09 0.94
C GLN A 291 -31.86 -5.07 -0.18
N PHE A 292 -30.65 -4.96 -0.65
CA PHE A 292 -30.25 -3.99 -1.69
C PHE A 292 -30.66 -4.39 -3.10
N LYS A 293 -30.92 -5.71 -3.36
CA LYS A 293 -31.30 -6.27 -4.67
C LYS A 293 -30.21 -6.19 -5.74
N PHE A 294 -28.92 -6.22 -5.32
CA PHE A 294 -27.73 -6.32 -6.16
C PHE A 294 -26.54 -6.79 -5.31
N VAL A 295 -25.37 -6.97 -5.91
CA VAL A 295 -24.08 -7.16 -5.22
C VAL A 295 -23.17 -5.95 -5.43
N PRO A 296 -22.36 -5.54 -4.44
CA PRO A 296 -21.61 -4.28 -4.46
C PRO A 296 -20.29 -4.35 -5.23
N CYS A 297 -19.90 -5.50 -5.77
CA CYS A 297 -18.53 -5.75 -6.27
C CYS A 297 -18.05 -4.70 -7.29
N TYR A 298 -18.89 -4.31 -8.26
CA TYR A 298 -18.53 -3.31 -9.26
C TYR A 298 -18.35 -1.91 -8.64
N VAL A 299 -19.19 -1.54 -7.67
CA VAL A 299 -19.02 -0.28 -6.95
C VAL A 299 -17.74 -0.28 -6.14
N ASN A 300 -17.44 -1.40 -5.46
CA ASN A 300 -16.18 -1.55 -4.72
C ASN A 300 -14.97 -1.37 -5.66
N SER A 301 -15.02 -1.96 -6.87
CA SER A 301 -13.96 -1.80 -7.88
C SER A 301 -13.79 -0.34 -8.32
N ARG A 302 -14.88 0.41 -8.47
CA ARG A 302 -14.85 1.83 -8.84
C ARG A 302 -14.28 2.72 -7.75
N LEU A 303 -14.64 2.48 -6.48
CA LEU A 303 -14.06 3.22 -5.34
C LEU A 303 -12.56 2.91 -5.19
N THR A 304 -12.17 1.64 -5.31
CA THR A 304 -10.76 1.24 -5.34
C THR A 304 -9.99 1.93 -6.47
N ALA A 305 -10.59 2.07 -7.65
CA ALA A 305 -10.00 2.81 -8.77
C ALA A 305 -9.84 4.31 -8.49
N LYS A 306 -10.65 4.88 -7.59
CA LYS A 306 -10.54 6.27 -7.09
C LYS A 306 -9.54 6.41 -5.94
N GLY A 307 -8.87 5.32 -5.53
CA GLY A 307 -7.92 5.28 -4.43
C GLY A 307 -8.56 5.10 -3.04
N ILE A 308 -9.84 4.74 -2.98
CA ILE A 308 -10.57 4.39 -1.75
C ILE A 308 -10.74 2.87 -1.74
N PRO A 309 -9.85 2.10 -1.11
CA PRO A 309 -9.99 0.64 -1.06
C PRO A 309 -11.29 0.22 -0.38
N VAL A 310 -11.96 -0.78 -0.95
CA VAL A 310 -13.17 -1.38 -0.37
C VAL A 310 -12.97 -2.89 -0.27
N SER A 311 -12.61 -3.35 0.91
CA SER A 311 -12.38 -4.75 1.20
C SER A 311 -13.67 -5.50 1.47
N CYS A 312 -13.81 -6.70 0.93
CA CYS A 312 -15.00 -7.53 1.09
C CYS A 312 -14.98 -8.31 2.42
N GLU A 313 -16.11 -8.91 2.80
CA GLU A 313 -16.33 -9.71 4.02
C GLU A 313 -15.98 -8.98 5.33
N VAL A 314 -16.00 -7.65 5.31
CA VAL A 314 -15.57 -6.79 6.44
C VAL A 314 -14.14 -7.13 6.86
N ASP A 315 -13.27 -7.38 5.87
CA ASP A 315 -11.85 -7.62 6.11
C ASP A 315 -11.12 -6.29 6.36
N ILE A 316 -11.12 -5.86 7.61
CA ILE A 316 -10.52 -4.58 8.04
C ILE A 316 -9.01 -4.56 7.78
N TYR A 317 -8.31 -5.68 8.03
CA TYR A 317 -6.88 -5.78 7.73
C TYR A 317 -6.60 -5.94 6.23
N GLY A 318 -7.56 -6.43 5.47
CA GLY A 318 -7.54 -6.37 4.01
C GLY A 318 -7.57 -4.94 3.53
N ALA A 319 -8.54 -4.13 4.00
CA ALA A 319 -8.65 -2.72 3.68
C ALA A 319 -7.39 -1.92 4.08
N LEU A 320 -6.81 -2.22 5.25
CA LEU A 320 -5.53 -1.65 5.70
C LEU A 320 -4.39 -2.00 4.74
N SER A 321 -4.29 -3.26 4.33
CA SER A 321 -3.24 -3.72 3.42
C SER A 321 -3.39 -3.09 2.04
N GLU A 322 -4.59 -3.08 1.47
CA GLU A 322 -4.87 -2.41 0.19
C GLU A 322 -4.51 -0.92 0.26
N PHE A 323 -4.85 -0.23 1.35
CA PHE A 323 -4.52 1.18 1.52
C PHE A 323 -3.01 1.42 1.59
N ILE A 324 -2.28 0.63 2.39
CA ILE A 324 -0.80 0.72 2.46
C ILE A 324 -0.19 0.51 1.07
N GLY A 325 -0.63 -0.51 0.35
CA GLY A 325 -0.14 -0.76 -1.00
C GLY A 325 -0.45 0.37 -1.97
N THR A 326 -1.66 0.93 -1.90
CA THR A 326 -2.08 2.06 -2.74
C THR A 326 -1.18 3.28 -2.53
N VAL A 327 -0.89 3.64 -1.29
CA VAL A 327 -0.05 4.82 -0.99
C VAL A 327 1.45 4.57 -1.24
N VAL A 328 1.92 3.33 -1.14
CA VAL A 328 3.30 2.95 -1.48
C VAL A 328 3.51 2.97 -2.99
N SER A 329 2.59 2.37 -3.75
CA SER A 329 2.73 2.21 -5.20
C SER A 329 2.25 3.41 -6.01
N GLU A 330 1.44 4.30 -5.42
CA GLU A 330 0.69 5.36 -6.14
C GLU A 330 -0.18 4.76 -7.27
N ASP A 331 -0.64 3.53 -7.07
CA ASP A 331 -1.45 2.80 -8.03
C ASP A 331 -2.54 1.99 -7.31
N ILE A 332 -3.47 1.47 -8.08
CA ILE A 332 -4.56 0.63 -7.62
C ILE A 332 -4.00 -0.68 -7.04
N VAL A 333 -4.53 -1.07 -5.88
CA VAL A 333 -4.28 -2.35 -5.24
C VAL A 333 -5.60 -3.10 -5.12
N THR A 334 -5.58 -4.42 -5.22
CA THR A 334 -6.79 -5.25 -5.10
C THR A 334 -6.62 -6.32 -4.05
N LEU A 335 -7.71 -6.69 -3.39
CA LEU A 335 -7.76 -7.84 -2.50
C LEU A 335 -8.12 -9.09 -3.30
N LEU A 336 -7.38 -10.18 -3.10
CA LEU A 336 -7.63 -11.46 -3.73
C LEU A 336 -7.48 -12.61 -2.74
N ASP A 337 -8.23 -13.68 -3.02
CA ASP A 337 -8.05 -14.97 -2.37
C ASP A 337 -6.87 -15.73 -2.98
N ILE A 338 -6.07 -16.38 -2.16
CA ILE A 338 -5.30 -17.54 -2.60
C ILE A 338 -6.32 -18.66 -2.75
N ASN A 339 -6.94 -18.74 -3.93
CA ASN A 339 -8.19 -19.44 -4.10
C ASN A 339 -8.00 -20.95 -4.36
N ASN A 340 -7.23 -21.29 -5.38
CA ASN A 340 -7.01 -22.68 -5.79
C ASN A 340 -5.59 -22.91 -6.26
N SER A 341 -5.13 -24.17 -6.23
CA SER A 341 -4.03 -24.58 -7.08
C SER A 341 -4.45 -24.48 -8.56
N VAL A 342 -3.50 -24.19 -9.44
CA VAL A 342 -3.77 -24.23 -10.88
C VAL A 342 -4.17 -25.67 -11.27
N PRO A 343 -5.28 -25.89 -12.01
CA PRO A 343 -5.63 -27.22 -12.51
C PRO A 343 -4.50 -27.85 -13.32
N ALA A 344 -4.28 -29.16 -13.15
CA ALA A 344 -3.14 -29.85 -13.75
C ALA A 344 -3.11 -29.80 -15.28
N ASP A 345 -4.27 -29.91 -15.94
CA ASP A 345 -4.44 -29.77 -17.39
C ASP A 345 -4.09 -28.31 -17.83
N MET A 346 -4.58 -27.32 -17.12
CA MET A 346 -4.28 -25.91 -17.40
C MET A 346 -2.79 -25.61 -17.24
N TYR A 347 -2.15 -26.13 -16.19
CA TYR A 347 -0.69 -25.98 -16.01
C TYR A 347 0.06 -26.58 -17.19
N LYS A 348 -0.25 -27.83 -17.54
CA LYS A 348 0.41 -28.55 -18.63
C LYS A 348 0.23 -27.87 -19.99
N GLU A 349 -0.97 -27.38 -20.27
CA GLU A 349 -1.29 -26.78 -21.57
C GLU A 349 -0.82 -25.34 -21.72
N ALA A 350 -0.88 -24.54 -20.64
CA ALA A 350 -0.71 -23.10 -20.72
C ALA A 350 0.58 -22.57 -20.06
N ILE A 351 1.21 -23.32 -19.15
CA ILE A 351 2.32 -22.81 -18.33
C ILE A 351 3.60 -23.62 -18.52
N GLU A 352 3.53 -24.94 -18.45
CA GLU A 352 4.69 -25.84 -18.55
C GLU A 352 5.49 -25.58 -19.83
N GLY A 353 6.80 -25.34 -19.67
CA GLY A 353 7.71 -25.04 -20.76
C GLY A 353 7.53 -23.66 -21.44
N LYS A 354 6.54 -22.88 -21.02
CA LYS A 354 6.30 -21.51 -21.53
C LYS A 354 6.71 -20.42 -20.54
N PHE A 355 6.65 -20.74 -19.25
CA PHE A 355 7.07 -19.85 -18.16
C PHE A 355 8.08 -20.59 -17.26
N PRO A 356 8.96 -19.85 -16.55
CA PRO A 356 10.03 -20.46 -15.73
C PRO A 356 9.54 -20.92 -14.35
N TYR A 357 8.28 -21.36 -14.23
CA TYR A 357 7.64 -21.71 -12.97
C TYR A 357 7.24 -23.19 -12.95
N THR A 358 7.45 -23.83 -11.80
CA THR A 358 6.87 -25.15 -11.54
C THR A 358 5.39 -25.02 -11.17
N HIS A 359 4.66 -26.14 -11.20
CA HIS A 359 3.25 -26.13 -10.78
C HIS A 359 3.06 -25.63 -9.34
N LYS A 360 4.02 -25.93 -8.46
CA LYS A 360 3.99 -25.51 -7.05
C LYS A 360 4.29 -24.01 -6.85
N ASP A 361 4.82 -23.34 -7.86
CA ASP A 361 5.03 -21.89 -7.84
C ASP A 361 3.77 -21.11 -8.21
N THR A 362 2.72 -21.79 -8.68
CA THR A 362 1.52 -21.17 -9.25
C THR A 362 0.27 -21.40 -8.39
N PHE A 363 -0.65 -20.43 -8.43
CA PHE A 363 -1.98 -20.53 -7.83
C PHE A 363 -2.99 -19.68 -8.60
N MET A 364 -4.28 -19.95 -8.39
CA MET A 364 -5.37 -19.11 -8.87
C MET A 364 -5.64 -18.01 -7.84
N GLY A 365 -5.36 -16.76 -8.19
CA GLY A 365 -5.82 -15.61 -7.43
C GLY A 365 -7.21 -15.20 -7.89
N PHE A 366 -8.15 -15.04 -6.97
CA PHE A 366 -9.56 -14.84 -7.31
C PHE A 366 -10.24 -13.89 -6.31
N HIS A 367 -11.16 -13.08 -6.78
CA HIS A 367 -12.24 -12.49 -5.98
C HIS A 367 -13.50 -12.31 -6.82
N CYS A 368 -14.64 -12.10 -6.14
CA CYS A 368 -15.94 -12.03 -6.82
C CYS A 368 -16.06 -10.92 -7.87
N GLY A 369 -15.21 -9.88 -7.86
CA GLY A 369 -15.22 -8.81 -8.87
C GLY A 369 -15.05 -7.39 -8.33
N ASN A 370 -14.26 -7.22 -7.26
CA ASN A 370 -13.88 -5.91 -6.72
C ASN A 370 -12.54 -5.36 -7.28
N THR A 371 -11.88 -6.10 -8.18
CA THR A 371 -10.70 -5.59 -8.90
C THR A 371 -11.12 -4.50 -9.88
N ALA A 372 -10.42 -3.38 -9.87
CA ALA A 372 -10.71 -2.26 -10.76
C ALA A 372 -10.63 -2.66 -12.24
N SER A 373 -11.56 -2.14 -13.06
CA SER A 373 -11.67 -2.45 -14.51
C SER A 373 -10.36 -2.24 -15.28
N THR A 374 -9.56 -1.25 -14.88
CA THR A 374 -8.26 -0.93 -15.49
C THR A 374 -7.17 -1.95 -15.20
N LYS A 375 -7.37 -2.83 -14.23
CA LYS A 375 -6.46 -3.93 -13.86
C LYS A 375 -6.92 -5.29 -14.40
N LEU A 376 -7.94 -5.28 -15.26
CA LEU A 376 -8.46 -6.45 -15.96
C LEU A 376 -8.11 -6.37 -17.45
N ALA A 377 -7.67 -7.49 -18.03
CA ALA A 377 -7.40 -7.60 -19.47
C ALA A 377 -8.68 -7.43 -20.32
N PHE A 378 -9.81 -7.81 -19.76
CA PHE A 378 -11.16 -7.47 -20.23
C PHE A 378 -12.07 -7.39 -19.02
N CYS A 379 -13.23 -6.74 -19.13
CA CYS A 379 -14.22 -6.73 -18.05
C CYS A 379 -15.64 -6.78 -18.58
N GLU A 380 -16.49 -7.53 -17.87
CA GLU A 380 -17.92 -7.62 -18.10
C GLU A 380 -18.67 -7.55 -16.76
N MET A 381 -19.63 -6.64 -16.64
CA MET A 381 -20.50 -6.57 -15.47
C MET A 381 -21.63 -7.56 -15.62
N LYS A 382 -21.73 -8.52 -14.69
CA LYS A 382 -22.64 -9.67 -14.71
C LYS A 382 -23.32 -9.88 -13.36
N TYR A 383 -23.96 -11.05 -13.22
CA TYR A 383 -24.45 -11.56 -11.96
C TYR A 383 -23.41 -12.45 -11.26
N GLN A 384 -23.41 -12.46 -9.95
CA GLN A 384 -22.48 -13.23 -9.12
C GLN A 384 -22.91 -14.70 -9.07
N LYS A 385 -22.13 -15.58 -9.68
CA LYS A 385 -22.49 -16.99 -9.90
C LYS A 385 -22.58 -17.85 -8.62
N ILE A 386 -21.78 -17.53 -7.59
CA ILE A 386 -21.82 -18.28 -6.33
C ILE A 386 -23.16 -17.99 -5.61
N MET A 387 -23.53 -16.72 -5.54
CA MET A 387 -24.78 -16.29 -4.87
C MET A 387 -26.02 -16.75 -5.64
N ALA A 388 -25.98 -16.71 -6.96
CA ALA A 388 -27.08 -17.14 -7.82
C ALA A 388 -27.43 -18.64 -7.71
N ARG A 389 -26.62 -19.43 -7.01
CA ARG A 389 -26.97 -20.83 -6.71
C ARG A 389 -28.17 -20.94 -5.77
N ASN A 390 -28.34 -19.96 -4.88
CA ASN A 390 -29.37 -19.99 -3.82
C ASN A 390 -30.28 -18.79 -3.81
N LEU A 391 -30.05 -17.81 -4.70
CA LEU A 391 -30.80 -16.56 -4.76
C LEU A 391 -31.25 -16.28 -6.21
N PRO A 392 -32.33 -15.54 -6.41
CA PRO A 392 -32.72 -15.05 -7.73
C PRO A 392 -31.60 -14.23 -8.38
N ILE A 393 -31.39 -14.44 -9.68
CA ILE A 393 -30.31 -13.76 -10.45
C ILE A 393 -30.45 -12.23 -10.32
N GLU A 394 -31.67 -11.71 -10.29
CA GLU A 394 -31.98 -10.29 -10.17
C GLU A 394 -31.39 -9.64 -8.92
N CYS A 395 -31.20 -10.42 -7.85
CA CYS A 395 -30.58 -9.95 -6.60
C CYS A 395 -29.05 -10.08 -6.61
N THR A 396 -28.45 -10.64 -7.64
CA THR A 396 -27.02 -10.95 -7.70
C THR A 396 -26.27 -10.21 -8.81
N ASN A 397 -26.92 -9.28 -9.49
CA ASN A 397 -26.31 -8.41 -10.51
C ASN A 397 -25.32 -7.42 -9.86
N GLY A 398 -24.25 -7.04 -10.55
CA GLY A 398 -23.30 -6.03 -10.11
C GLY A 398 -21.90 -6.55 -9.81
N THR A 399 -21.55 -7.78 -10.22
CA THR A 399 -20.16 -8.27 -10.18
C THR A 399 -19.42 -7.90 -11.45
N LEU A 400 -18.09 -7.70 -11.35
CA LEU A 400 -17.21 -7.43 -12.48
C LEU A 400 -16.36 -8.68 -12.75
N GLU A 401 -16.54 -9.28 -13.92
CA GLU A 401 -15.78 -10.46 -14.35
C GLU A 401 -14.66 -10.07 -15.31
N GLY A 402 -13.48 -10.67 -15.18
CA GLY A 402 -12.36 -10.51 -16.10
C GLY A 402 -11.11 -11.23 -15.65
N ASP A 403 -10.21 -11.52 -16.59
CA ASP A 403 -8.87 -11.97 -16.24
C ASP A 403 -8.04 -10.79 -15.74
N ILE A 404 -7.33 -10.98 -14.63
CA ILE A 404 -6.42 -9.96 -14.11
C ILE A 404 -5.28 -9.75 -15.11
N ALA A 405 -4.96 -8.49 -15.38
CA ALA A 405 -3.94 -8.13 -16.36
C ALA A 405 -2.57 -8.72 -15.99
N PRO A 406 -1.86 -9.34 -16.95
CA PRO A 406 -0.56 -9.94 -16.70
C PRO A 406 0.49 -8.88 -16.38
N GLY A 407 1.48 -9.27 -15.56
CA GLY A 407 2.58 -8.39 -15.18
C GLY A 407 3.10 -8.64 -13.78
N LYS A 408 4.14 -7.91 -13.41
CA LYS A 408 4.76 -8.00 -12.08
C LYS A 408 3.77 -7.61 -10.98
N ILE A 409 3.85 -8.32 -9.86
CA ILE A 409 3.05 -8.04 -8.67
C ILE A 409 3.86 -8.16 -7.39
N THR A 410 3.40 -7.46 -6.36
CA THR A 410 3.75 -7.73 -4.97
C THR A 410 2.49 -8.19 -4.25
N PHE A 411 2.52 -9.43 -3.77
CA PHE A 411 1.47 -10.04 -2.97
C PHE A 411 1.84 -9.93 -1.49
N PHE A 412 1.01 -9.29 -0.68
CA PHE A 412 1.38 -8.98 0.70
C PHE A 412 0.17 -8.84 1.60
N ARG A 413 0.40 -8.89 2.91
CA ARG A 413 -0.61 -8.58 3.92
C ARG A 413 0.03 -8.13 5.22
N LEU A 414 -0.58 -7.15 5.86
CA LEU A 414 -0.41 -6.83 7.27
C LEU A 414 -1.63 -7.35 8.01
N GLN A 415 -1.44 -8.16 9.06
CA GLN A 415 -2.53 -8.86 9.73
C GLN A 415 -2.29 -8.94 11.24
N SER A 416 -3.36 -8.84 12.03
CA SER A 416 -3.36 -9.41 13.36
C SER A 416 -3.68 -10.91 13.25
N THR A 417 -2.68 -11.75 13.46
CA THR A 417 -2.81 -13.21 13.35
C THR A 417 -3.62 -13.79 14.52
N ALA A 418 -3.89 -15.10 14.49
CA ALA A 418 -4.76 -15.77 15.46
C ALA A 418 -4.31 -15.61 16.93
N ASP A 419 -3.03 -15.39 17.18
CA ASP A 419 -2.43 -15.10 18.48
C ASP A 419 -2.41 -13.59 18.84
N ALA A 420 -3.16 -12.77 18.09
CA ALA A 420 -3.28 -11.32 18.27
C ALA A 420 -1.97 -10.54 18.12
N GLN A 421 -0.98 -11.11 17.41
CA GLN A 421 0.26 -10.40 17.06
C GLN A 421 0.14 -9.76 15.67
N ILE A 422 0.71 -8.55 15.52
CA ILE A 422 0.82 -7.93 14.20
C ILE A 422 2.00 -8.56 13.47
N ARG A 423 1.71 -9.15 12.33
CA ARG A 423 2.68 -9.77 11.42
C ARG A 423 2.40 -9.37 9.98
N ALA A 424 3.41 -9.49 9.14
CA ALA A 424 3.28 -9.23 7.72
C ALA A 424 3.97 -10.31 6.88
N TYR A 425 3.49 -10.47 5.67
CA TYR A 425 4.22 -11.15 4.63
C TYR A 425 4.29 -10.31 3.36
N ILE A 426 5.34 -10.53 2.58
CA ILE A 426 5.57 -9.92 1.27
C ILE A 426 6.11 -11.00 0.34
N ALA A 427 5.54 -11.11 -0.85
CA ALA A 427 6.06 -12.01 -1.88
C ALA A 427 5.97 -11.31 -3.24
N GLU A 428 7.07 -11.29 -3.97
CA GLU A 428 7.12 -10.74 -5.32
C GLU A 428 6.99 -11.86 -6.36
N GLY A 429 6.24 -11.59 -7.42
CA GLY A 429 5.97 -12.51 -8.49
C GLY A 429 5.32 -11.81 -9.67
N GLU A 430 4.50 -12.55 -10.40
CA GLU A 430 3.78 -12.01 -11.55
C GLU A 430 2.42 -12.69 -11.75
N VAL A 431 1.52 -12.01 -12.44
CA VAL A 431 0.33 -12.61 -13.08
C VAL A 431 0.75 -13.07 -14.46
N LEU A 432 0.54 -14.34 -14.76
CA LEU A 432 0.88 -14.93 -16.05
C LEU A 432 -0.15 -14.55 -17.12
N ASP A 433 0.29 -14.37 -18.35
CA ASP A 433 -0.61 -14.17 -19.51
C ASP A 433 -1.25 -15.50 -19.92
N VAL A 434 -2.19 -15.95 -19.09
CA VAL A 434 -2.94 -17.19 -19.25
C VAL A 434 -4.43 -16.92 -19.11
N ARG A 435 -5.18 -17.19 -20.16
CA ARG A 435 -6.65 -17.03 -20.14
C ARG A 435 -7.31 -18.05 -19.24
N THR A 436 -8.21 -17.56 -18.40
CA THR A 436 -9.02 -18.43 -17.53
C THR A 436 -10.39 -18.73 -18.18
N LYS A 437 -10.98 -19.86 -17.81
CA LYS A 437 -12.36 -20.22 -18.17
C LYS A 437 -13.26 -20.15 -16.95
N SER A 438 -13.14 -19.08 -16.18
CA SER A 438 -13.81 -18.92 -14.90
C SER A 438 -14.68 -17.66 -14.86
N PHE A 439 -15.13 -17.27 -13.69
CA PHE A 439 -15.93 -16.08 -13.41
C PHE A 439 -15.23 -15.27 -12.30
N GLY A 440 -15.72 -14.06 -12.04
CA GLY A 440 -15.11 -13.11 -11.11
C GLY A 440 -13.87 -12.45 -11.68
N ALA A 441 -13.14 -11.70 -10.86
CA ALA A 441 -11.81 -11.22 -11.18
C ALA A 441 -10.81 -12.33 -10.81
N ILE A 442 -10.13 -12.91 -11.78
CA ILE A 442 -9.31 -14.12 -11.61
C ILE A 442 -8.05 -14.05 -12.45
N GLY A 443 -6.97 -14.67 -12.00
CA GLY A 443 -5.73 -14.79 -12.75
C GLY A 443 -4.89 -15.97 -12.30
N VAL A 444 -3.92 -16.35 -13.12
CA VAL A 444 -2.87 -17.29 -12.75
C VAL A 444 -1.71 -16.51 -12.22
N PHE A 445 -1.44 -16.67 -10.94
CA PHE A 445 -0.34 -16.05 -10.23
C PHE A 445 0.84 -17.00 -10.12
N ALA A 446 2.04 -16.46 -10.30
CA ALA A 446 3.29 -17.20 -10.09
C ALA A 446 4.18 -16.43 -9.10
N ILE A 447 4.55 -17.09 -8.03
CA ILE A 447 5.49 -16.60 -7.01
C ILE A 447 6.58 -17.66 -6.86
N PRO A 448 7.87 -17.30 -7.03
CA PRO A 448 8.96 -18.25 -6.82
C PRO A 448 8.88 -18.91 -5.43
N GLU A 449 9.00 -20.25 -5.38
CA GLU A 449 8.93 -21.04 -4.16
C GLU A 449 7.57 -20.93 -3.40
N MET A 450 6.47 -20.67 -4.15
CA MET A 450 5.14 -20.47 -3.54
C MET A 450 4.70 -21.64 -2.67
N GLY A 451 5.00 -22.88 -3.05
CA GLY A 451 4.62 -24.06 -2.26
C GLY A 451 5.27 -24.08 -0.86
N ARG A 452 6.52 -23.65 -0.77
CA ARG A 452 7.24 -23.51 0.50
C ARG A 452 6.72 -22.29 1.28
N PHE A 453 6.54 -21.16 0.59
CA PHE A 453 5.96 -19.95 1.19
C PHE A 453 4.56 -20.21 1.74
N TYR A 454 3.69 -20.90 0.99
CA TYR A 454 2.37 -21.31 1.44
C TYR A 454 2.44 -22.11 2.75
N ARG A 455 3.31 -23.16 2.81
CA ARG A 455 3.40 -24.02 3.99
C ARG A 455 4.05 -23.34 5.18
N HIS A 456 5.21 -22.67 4.98
CA HIS A 456 6.06 -22.21 6.07
C HIS A 456 5.84 -20.74 6.47
N VAL A 457 5.07 -19.99 5.67
CA VAL A 457 4.64 -18.63 6.03
C VAL A 457 3.14 -18.59 6.24
N LEU A 458 2.34 -18.84 5.21
CA LEU A 458 0.90 -18.62 5.30
C LEU A 458 0.22 -19.56 6.30
N VAL A 459 0.41 -20.87 6.16
CA VAL A 459 -0.21 -21.87 7.04
C VAL A 459 0.38 -21.80 8.44
N GLU A 460 1.71 -21.75 8.55
CA GLU A 460 2.37 -21.82 9.86
C GLU A 460 2.11 -20.59 10.74
N ARG A 461 1.98 -19.41 10.12
CA ARG A 461 1.69 -18.14 10.82
C ARG A 461 0.21 -17.80 10.87
N ASN A 462 -0.65 -18.71 10.45
CA ASN A 462 -2.10 -18.59 10.52
C ASN A 462 -2.66 -17.36 9.78
N TYR A 463 -2.12 -17.07 8.60
CA TYR A 463 -2.69 -16.04 7.74
C TYR A 463 -3.98 -16.54 7.08
N PRO A 464 -5.00 -15.66 6.92
CA PRO A 464 -6.19 -15.99 6.14
C PRO A 464 -5.85 -16.07 4.64
N HIS A 465 -6.83 -16.48 3.84
CA HIS A 465 -6.67 -16.65 2.40
C HIS A 465 -6.63 -15.33 1.61
N HIS A 466 -7.08 -14.22 2.19
CA HIS A 466 -7.00 -12.89 1.57
C HIS A 466 -5.58 -12.34 1.57
N GLY A 467 -5.17 -11.75 0.46
CA GLY A 467 -3.95 -10.95 0.34
C GLY A 467 -4.16 -9.74 -0.56
N ALA A 468 -3.43 -8.67 -0.31
CA ALA A 468 -3.42 -7.50 -1.17
C ALA A 468 -2.41 -7.68 -2.30
N VAL A 469 -2.76 -7.21 -3.49
CA VAL A 469 -1.93 -7.29 -4.70
C VAL A 469 -1.68 -5.89 -5.24
N ALA A 470 -0.44 -5.43 -5.16
CA ALA A 470 0.04 -4.25 -5.85
C ALA A 470 0.63 -4.66 -7.21
N PHE A 471 0.34 -3.89 -8.25
CA PHE A 471 0.76 -4.16 -9.63
C PHE A 471 2.14 -3.55 -9.89
N GLY A 472 3.18 -4.29 -9.57
CA GLY A 472 4.57 -3.95 -9.61
C GLY A 472 5.38 -4.59 -8.49
N HIS A 473 6.69 -4.38 -8.46
CA HIS A 473 7.56 -4.83 -7.38
C HIS A 473 7.80 -3.68 -6.39
N PHE A 474 7.20 -3.80 -5.20
CA PHE A 474 7.25 -2.81 -4.11
C PHE A 474 7.73 -3.41 -2.79
N GLY A 475 8.27 -4.62 -2.84
CA GLY A 475 8.67 -5.37 -1.65
C GLY A 475 9.64 -4.62 -0.76
N LYS A 476 10.63 -3.93 -1.33
CA LYS A 476 11.61 -3.12 -0.58
C LYS A 476 10.90 -2.02 0.25
N ALA A 477 10.04 -1.23 -0.38
CA ALA A 477 9.36 -0.14 0.31
C ALA A 477 8.37 -0.66 1.38
N LEU A 478 7.59 -1.69 1.06
CA LEU A 478 6.66 -2.31 2.01
C LEU A 478 7.39 -2.92 3.22
N PHE A 479 8.54 -3.56 3.00
CA PHE A 479 9.34 -4.12 4.08
C PHE A 479 9.78 -3.03 5.07
N GLU A 480 10.29 -1.91 4.56
CA GLU A 480 10.72 -0.80 5.39
C GLU A 480 9.54 -0.08 6.07
N VAL A 481 8.38 0.02 5.42
CA VAL A 481 7.14 0.51 6.04
C VAL A 481 6.77 -0.37 7.23
N PHE A 482 6.70 -1.68 7.06
CA PHE A 482 6.34 -2.59 8.15
C PHE A 482 7.35 -2.56 9.29
N LYS A 483 8.63 -2.50 8.99
CA LYS A 483 9.70 -2.34 9.97
C LYS A 483 9.58 -1.00 10.74
N TYR A 484 9.32 0.10 10.04
CA TYR A 484 9.10 1.42 10.66
C TYR A 484 7.88 1.41 11.60
N LEU A 485 6.81 0.74 11.21
CA LEU A 485 5.61 0.54 12.05
C LEU A 485 5.89 -0.32 13.29
N GLY A 486 7.01 -1.03 13.33
CA GLY A 486 7.38 -1.91 14.44
C GLY A 486 6.77 -3.32 14.32
N VAL A 487 6.48 -3.76 13.11
CA VAL A 487 6.12 -5.15 12.85
C VAL A 487 7.36 -6.02 13.06
N GLU A 488 7.33 -6.85 14.10
CA GLU A 488 8.50 -7.64 14.48
C GLU A 488 8.81 -8.79 13.52
N GLU A 489 7.77 -9.33 12.89
CA GLU A 489 7.91 -10.45 11.94
C GLU A 489 7.35 -10.07 10.57
N VAL A 490 8.25 -9.85 9.61
CA VAL A 490 7.93 -9.71 8.18
C VAL A 490 8.54 -10.90 7.46
N LYS A 491 7.70 -11.79 6.95
CA LYS A 491 8.11 -12.98 6.18
C LYS A 491 8.04 -12.71 4.68
N PHE A 492 8.84 -13.43 3.93
CA PHE A 492 8.87 -13.31 2.46
C PHE A 492 9.13 -14.68 1.82
N ASN A 493 8.89 -14.79 0.50
CA ASN A 493 9.22 -15.99 -0.25
C ASN A 493 10.73 -16.17 -0.36
N GLN A 494 11.28 -17.08 0.46
CA GLN A 494 12.71 -17.32 0.49
C GLN A 494 13.18 -18.04 -0.77
N PRO A 495 14.34 -17.64 -1.33
CA PRO A 495 14.91 -18.30 -2.49
C PRO A 495 15.25 -19.76 -2.20
N LYS A 496 15.31 -20.55 -3.27
CA LYS A 496 15.74 -21.95 -3.19
C LYS A 496 17.10 -22.05 -2.51
N GLY A 497 17.21 -22.97 -1.55
CA GLY A 497 18.43 -23.19 -0.77
C GLY A 497 18.52 -22.41 0.55
N MET A 498 17.63 -21.46 0.79
CA MET A 498 17.47 -20.83 2.10
C MET A 498 16.27 -21.44 2.82
N LEU A 499 16.48 -22.17 3.91
CA LEU A 499 15.41 -22.83 4.66
C LEU A 499 14.68 -21.84 5.57
N TYR A 500 13.36 -21.98 5.67
CA TYR A 500 12.62 -21.37 6.76
C TYR A 500 13.00 -22.01 8.08
N PRO A 501 12.93 -21.30 9.23
CA PRO A 501 13.39 -21.81 10.52
C PRO A 501 12.77 -23.14 10.95
N THR A 502 11.56 -23.45 10.47
CA THR A 502 10.80 -24.67 10.80
C THR A 502 10.70 -25.65 9.64
N GLU A 503 11.36 -25.36 8.53
CA GLU A 503 11.37 -26.23 7.37
C GLU A 503 12.24 -27.47 7.62
N ASN A 504 11.71 -28.65 7.25
CA ASN A 504 12.45 -29.89 7.40
C ASN A 504 13.61 -29.94 6.40
N PRO A 505 14.88 -29.96 6.86
CA PRO A 505 16.04 -29.94 5.96
C PRO A 505 16.23 -31.25 5.18
N PHE A 506 15.46 -32.28 5.51
CA PHE A 506 15.52 -33.61 4.88
C PHE A 506 14.34 -33.88 3.93
N ALA A 507 13.46 -32.89 3.68
CA ALA A 507 12.29 -33.04 2.83
C ALA A 507 12.64 -32.89 1.33
#